data_f222bb1f4ed4410ab28b0a2565c72f44
#
_entry.id   f222bb1f4ed4410ab28b0a2565c72f44
#
_cell.length_a   1.000
_cell.length_b   1.000
_cell.length_c   1.000
_cell.angle_alpha   90.00
_cell.angle_beta   90.00
_cell.angle_gamma   90.00
#
_symmetry.space_group_name_H-M   'P 1'
#
loop_
_entity.id
_entity.type
_entity.pdbx_description
1 polymer ?
#
loop_
_entity_poly.entity_id
_entity_poly.type
_entity_poly.pdbx_seq_one_letter_code
_entity_poly.pdbx_strand_id
1 'polypeptide(L)'
;MKFNPKIHHRKSIRLKNYDYSQTGFYFITLCCQNHKYLFGEIVGEKMILNVAGKMIENIWNEIPIYYNGFNPHEFIVMPNHFHGIIEILWDKGQPVGAGPRACPTIVENKGQPQGVAPTSGCAMV
;
A
#
# COMPACT_ATOMS: atom_id res chain seq x y z
N MET A 1 -2.30 -0.31 22.84
CA MET A 1 -3.77 -0.17 23.04
C MET A 1 -4.41 -1.52 22.80
N LYS A 2 -5.07 -2.08 23.79
CA LYS A 2 -5.74 -3.38 23.59
C LYS A 2 -7.02 -3.18 22.76
N PHE A 3 -7.21 -4.00 21.74
CA PHE A 3 -8.44 -4.04 20.97
C PHE A 3 -9.62 -4.45 21.87
N ASN A 4 -10.66 -3.63 21.90
CA ASN A 4 -11.88 -3.93 22.62
C ASN A 4 -13.04 -4.06 21.60
N PRO A 5 -13.55 -5.27 21.36
CA PRO A 5 -14.59 -5.50 20.36
C PRO A 5 -15.93 -4.84 20.69
N LYS A 6 -16.15 -4.43 21.94
CA LYS A 6 -17.37 -3.71 22.34
C LYS A 6 -17.32 -2.22 22.00
N ILE A 7 -16.11 -1.66 21.82
CA ILE A 7 -15.90 -0.24 21.52
C ILE A 7 -15.47 -0.04 20.08
N HIS A 8 -14.68 -0.97 19.55
CA HIS A 8 -14.13 -0.88 18.22
C HIS A 8 -14.92 -1.74 17.24
N HIS A 9 -15.97 -1.18 16.68
CA HIS A 9 -16.82 -1.84 15.68
C HIS A 9 -16.29 -1.68 14.25
N ARG A 10 -14.98 -1.80 14.04
CA ARG A 10 -14.42 -1.69 12.71
C ARG A 10 -14.85 -2.86 11.84
N LYS A 11 -15.73 -2.60 10.91
CA LYS A 11 -16.10 -3.56 9.86
C LYS A 11 -15.14 -3.44 8.71
N SER A 12 -14.73 -4.56 8.15
CA SER A 12 -13.98 -4.56 6.90
C SER A 12 -14.85 -3.95 5.79
N ILE A 13 -14.30 -2.98 5.09
CA ILE A 13 -14.94 -2.38 3.91
C ILE A 13 -14.68 -3.19 2.64
N ARG A 14 -13.87 -4.25 2.73
CA ARG A 14 -13.59 -5.14 1.61
C ARG A 14 -14.85 -5.92 1.23
N LEU A 15 -15.06 -6.07 -0.06
CA LEU A 15 -16.15 -6.91 -0.58
C LEU A 15 -15.94 -8.36 -0.15
N LYS A 16 -17.00 -8.94 0.42
CA LYS A 16 -16.98 -10.33 0.86
C LYS A 16 -16.87 -11.23 -0.37
N ASN A 17 -15.97 -12.19 -0.33
CA ASN A 17 -15.72 -13.15 -1.42
C ASN A 17 -15.12 -12.52 -2.71
N TYR A 18 -14.64 -11.29 -2.65
CA TYR A 18 -13.92 -10.70 -3.76
C TYR A 18 -12.42 -10.95 -3.62
N ASP A 19 -11.81 -11.43 -4.69
CA ASP A 19 -10.37 -11.68 -4.74
C ASP A 19 -9.63 -10.42 -5.23
N TYR A 20 -9.01 -9.72 -4.30
CA TYR A 20 -8.25 -8.50 -4.57
C TYR A 20 -6.87 -8.74 -5.22
N SER A 21 -6.55 -9.98 -5.57
CA SER A 21 -5.35 -10.31 -6.35
C SER A 21 -5.60 -10.41 -7.85
N GLN A 22 -6.83 -10.19 -8.30
CA GLN A 22 -7.16 -10.19 -9.72
C GLN A 22 -6.60 -8.96 -10.43
N THR A 23 -6.31 -9.12 -11.71
CA THR A 23 -6.00 -8.00 -12.59
C THR A 23 -7.14 -6.97 -12.60
N GLY A 24 -6.79 -5.71 -12.68
CA GLY A 24 -7.77 -4.64 -12.71
C GLY A 24 -7.34 -3.40 -11.94
N PHE A 25 -8.23 -2.44 -11.91
CA PHE A 25 -8.02 -1.15 -11.23
C PHE A 25 -8.58 -1.18 -9.82
N TYR A 26 -7.80 -0.69 -8.88
CA TYR A 26 -8.17 -0.60 -7.48
C TYR A 26 -8.02 0.82 -6.97
N PHE A 27 -9.10 1.33 -6.38
CA PHE A 27 -9.07 2.62 -5.69
C PHE A 27 -8.61 2.42 -4.25
N ILE A 28 -7.56 3.12 -3.87
CA ILE A 28 -6.95 3.01 -2.55
C ILE A 28 -7.20 4.29 -1.77
N THR A 29 -7.58 4.14 -0.52
CA THR A 29 -7.69 5.24 0.44
C THR A 29 -6.88 4.90 1.68
N LEU A 30 -5.94 5.76 2.04
CA LEU A 30 -5.16 5.67 3.27
C LEU A 30 -5.44 6.90 4.13
N CYS A 31 -5.90 6.70 5.35
CA CYS A 31 -6.21 7.77 6.28
C CYS A 31 -5.20 7.80 7.42
N CYS A 32 -4.82 9.02 7.83
CA CYS A 32 -4.01 9.21 9.03
C CYS A 32 -4.81 8.87 10.28
N GLN A 33 -4.14 8.31 11.27
CA GLN A 33 -4.75 8.02 12.55
C GLN A 33 -5.26 9.32 13.21
N ASN A 34 -6.47 9.27 13.73
CA ASN A 34 -7.14 10.39 14.37
C ASN A 34 -7.29 11.63 13.46
N HIS A 35 -7.32 11.42 12.14
CA HIS A 35 -7.45 12.48 11.14
C HIS A 35 -6.41 13.62 11.26
N LYS A 36 -5.24 13.32 11.80
CA LYS A 36 -4.16 14.30 11.91
C LYS A 36 -3.65 14.75 10.55
N TYR A 37 -3.35 16.01 10.40
CA TYR A 37 -2.78 16.59 9.18
C TYR A 37 -1.27 16.29 9.12
N LEU A 38 -0.93 15.09 8.68
CA LEU A 38 0.46 14.63 8.65
C LEU A 38 1.16 14.88 7.30
N PHE A 39 0.40 15.14 6.24
CA PHE A 39 0.96 15.22 4.89
C PHE A 39 1.10 16.65 4.36
N GLY A 40 0.52 17.61 5.04
CA GLY A 40 0.57 18.99 4.63
C GLY A 40 -0.63 19.78 5.11
N GLU A 41 -0.85 20.93 4.47
CA GLU A 41 -1.94 21.84 4.81
C GLU A 41 -2.53 22.48 3.54
N ILE A 42 -3.71 23.02 3.63
CA ILE A 42 -4.35 23.77 2.54
C ILE A 42 -4.17 25.26 2.83
N VAL A 43 -3.51 25.93 1.92
CA VAL A 43 -3.27 27.38 1.99
C VAL A 43 -3.76 28.01 0.69
N GLY A 44 -4.69 28.95 0.78
CA GLY A 44 -5.22 29.65 -0.39
C GLY A 44 -5.76 28.71 -1.47
N GLU A 45 -6.58 27.75 -1.09
CA GLU A 45 -7.20 26.74 -1.98
C GLU A 45 -6.21 25.77 -2.63
N LYS A 46 -4.93 25.79 -2.22
CA LYS A 46 -3.90 24.89 -2.73
C LYS A 46 -3.38 23.99 -1.62
N MET A 47 -3.18 22.73 -1.98
CA MET A 47 -2.52 21.76 -1.11
C MET A 47 -1.01 22.02 -1.10
N ILE A 48 -0.47 22.30 0.08
CA ILE A 48 0.97 22.43 0.31
C ILE A 48 1.45 21.20 1.04
N LEU A 49 2.20 20.36 0.32
CA LEU A 49 2.77 19.13 0.88
C LEU A 49 3.97 19.45 1.75
N ASN A 50 4.02 18.80 2.92
CA ASN A 50 5.22 18.77 3.75
C ASN A 50 6.16 17.65 3.29
N VAL A 51 7.23 17.39 4.06
CA VAL A 51 8.20 16.33 3.74
C VAL A 51 7.55 14.95 3.63
N ALA A 52 6.61 14.65 4.52
CA ALA A 52 5.89 13.37 4.49
C ALA A 52 4.97 13.25 3.27
N GLY A 53 4.27 14.32 2.91
CA GLY A 53 3.44 14.35 1.71
C GLY A 53 4.24 14.16 0.42
N LYS A 54 5.38 14.82 0.30
CA LYS A 54 6.30 14.64 -0.83
C LYS A 54 6.87 13.23 -0.89
N MET A 55 7.16 12.63 0.25
CA MET A 55 7.62 11.24 0.31
C MET A 55 6.55 10.28 -0.24
N ILE A 56 5.27 10.52 0.04
CA ILE A 56 4.18 9.70 -0.51
C ILE A 56 4.14 9.81 -2.04
N GLU A 57 4.24 11.02 -2.59
CA GLU A 57 4.30 11.21 -4.06
C GLU A 57 5.45 10.44 -4.68
N ASN A 58 6.64 10.55 -4.11
CA ASN A 58 7.82 9.86 -4.62
C ASN A 58 7.65 8.34 -4.58
N ILE A 59 7.22 7.80 -3.43
CA ILE A 59 6.99 6.36 -3.27
C ILE A 59 5.92 5.85 -4.25
N TRP A 60 4.83 6.60 -4.43
CA TRP A 60 3.78 6.23 -5.36
C TRP A 60 4.31 6.08 -6.80
N ASN A 61 5.09 7.05 -7.24
CA ASN A 61 5.69 7.03 -8.58
C ASN A 61 6.79 5.97 -8.73
N GLU A 62 7.43 5.56 -7.64
CA GLU A 62 8.46 4.53 -7.62
C GLU A 62 7.91 3.09 -7.55
N ILE A 63 6.61 2.91 -7.35
CA ILE A 63 6.00 1.57 -7.24
C ILE A 63 6.43 0.63 -8.37
N PRO A 64 6.39 1.03 -9.66
CA PRO A 64 6.76 0.12 -10.75
C PRO A 64 8.22 -0.32 -10.72
N ILE A 65 9.08 0.47 -10.09
CA ILE A 65 10.51 0.17 -9.99
C ILE A 65 10.76 -0.98 -9.03
N TYR A 66 9.99 -1.02 -7.94
CA TYR A 66 10.20 -2.01 -6.87
C TYR A 66 9.24 -3.20 -6.96
N TYR A 67 8.09 -3.02 -7.60
CA TYR A 67 7.02 -4.01 -7.62
C TYR A 67 6.51 -4.22 -9.04
N ASN A 68 7.01 -5.25 -9.69
CA ASN A 68 6.54 -5.63 -11.02
C ASN A 68 5.05 -5.98 -11.00
N GLY A 69 4.33 -5.56 -12.03
CA GLY A 69 2.91 -5.87 -12.17
C GLY A 69 1.97 -4.94 -11.44
N PHE A 70 2.49 -3.92 -10.77
CA PHE A 70 1.70 -2.81 -10.27
C PHE A 70 1.97 -1.55 -11.09
N ASN A 71 0.92 -0.95 -11.58
CA ASN A 71 0.98 0.29 -12.36
C ASN A 71 0.19 1.37 -11.63
N PRO A 72 0.86 2.37 -11.03
CA PRO A 72 0.17 3.48 -10.39
C PRO A 72 -0.40 4.42 -11.45
N HIS A 73 -1.62 4.87 -11.21
CA HIS A 73 -2.33 5.88 -11.99
C HIS A 73 -2.52 7.16 -11.18
N GLU A 74 -3.61 7.86 -11.43
CA GLU A 74 -3.94 9.10 -10.75
C GLU A 74 -3.97 8.96 -9.24
N PHE A 75 -3.48 9.96 -8.56
CA PHE A 75 -3.47 10.03 -7.12
C PHE A 75 -3.62 11.47 -6.61
N ILE A 76 -4.01 11.60 -5.38
CA ILE A 76 -4.06 12.87 -4.67
C ILE A 76 -3.63 12.70 -3.21
N VAL A 77 -2.75 13.57 -2.75
CA VAL A 77 -2.35 13.66 -1.35
C VAL A 77 -3.12 14.80 -0.70
N MET A 78 -3.89 14.48 0.32
CA MET A 78 -4.64 15.43 1.13
C MET A 78 -3.97 15.57 2.51
N PRO A 79 -4.29 16.60 3.31
CA PRO A 79 -3.59 16.82 4.58
C PRO A 79 -3.59 15.62 5.52
N ASN A 80 -4.67 14.85 5.56
CA ASN A 80 -4.86 13.74 6.50
C ASN A 80 -5.19 12.41 5.84
N HIS A 81 -5.15 12.34 4.52
CA HIS A 81 -5.40 11.10 3.78
C HIS A 81 -4.79 11.15 2.38
N PHE A 82 -4.76 10.01 1.75
CA PHE A 82 -4.28 9.80 0.39
C PHE A 82 -5.29 8.97 -0.40
N HIS A 83 -5.51 9.32 -1.63
CA HIS A 83 -6.23 8.50 -2.59
C HIS A 83 -5.35 8.20 -3.79
N GLY A 84 -5.44 6.99 -4.30
CA GLY A 84 -4.74 6.62 -5.51
C GLY A 84 -5.44 5.48 -6.24
N ILE A 85 -5.22 5.41 -7.53
CA ILE A 85 -5.67 4.31 -8.37
C ILE A 85 -4.45 3.49 -8.76
N ILE A 86 -4.47 2.20 -8.46
CA ILE A 86 -3.43 1.27 -8.84
C ILE A 86 -4.02 0.16 -9.72
N GLU A 87 -3.31 -0.17 -10.76
CA GLU A 87 -3.65 -1.26 -11.66
C GLU A 87 -2.80 -2.48 -11.36
N ILE A 88 -3.42 -3.63 -11.26
CA ILE A 88 -2.76 -4.92 -11.15
C ILE A 88 -2.75 -5.57 -12.53
N LEU A 89 -1.56 -5.86 -13.05
CA LEU A 89 -1.34 -6.33 -14.42
C LEU A 89 -1.11 -7.85 -14.53
N TRP A 90 -0.93 -8.57 -13.43
CA TRP A 90 -0.65 -9.99 -13.47
C TRP A 90 -1.85 -10.86 -13.10
N ASP A 91 -1.86 -12.05 -13.65
CA ASP A 91 -2.78 -13.10 -13.25
C ASP A 91 -2.26 -13.92 -12.05
N LYS A 92 -3.20 -14.61 -11.40
CA LYS A 92 -2.91 -15.57 -10.33
C LYS A 92 -1.86 -16.59 -10.79
N GLY A 93 -0.76 -16.66 -10.08
CA GLY A 93 0.32 -17.63 -10.34
C GLY A 93 1.69 -17.01 -10.51
N GLN A 94 1.77 -15.71 -10.69
CA GLN A 94 3.06 -15.02 -10.58
C GLN A 94 3.37 -14.75 -9.10
N PRO A 95 4.54 -15.14 -8.62
CA PRO A 95 4.91 -14.80 -7.25
C PRO A 95 4.92 -13.28 -7.12
N VAL A 96 4.20 -12.77 -6.15
CA VAL A 96 4.30 -11.37 -5.75
C VAL A 96 5.72 -11.18 -5.24
N GLY A 97 6.60 -10.75 -6.13
CA GLY A 97 7.98 -10.48 -5.76
C GLY A 97 8.02 -9.38 -4.72
N ALA A 98 8.54 -9.70 -3.56
CA ALA A 98 8.96 -8.65 -2.65
C ALA A 98 9.99 -7.78 -3.36
N GLY A 99 9.71 -6.50 -3.47
CA GLY A 99 10.66 -5.57 -4.07
C GLY A 99 12.00 -5.54 -3.33
N PRO A 100 13.02 -4.96 -3.90
CA PRO A 100 14.39 -4.96 -3.34
C PRO A 100 14.49 -4.42 -1.92
N ARG A 101 13.52 -3.61 -1.50
CA ARG A 101 13.47 -3.07 -0.14
C ARG A 101 12.78 -3.98 0.87
N ALA A 102 12.04 -4.97 0.40
CA ALA A 102 11.20 -5.74 1.29
C ALA A 102 11.92 -6.95 1.87
N CYS A 103 12.66 -7.69 1.07
CA CYS A 103 13.28 -8.92 1.54
C CYS A 103 14.49 -9.33 0.70
N PRO A 104 15.65 -8.79 1.01
CA PRO A 104 16.86 -9.06 0.23
C PRO A 104 17.36 -10.51 0.34
N THR A 105 16.88 -11.26 1.29
CA THR A 105 17.39 -12.59 1.60
C THR A 105 16.65 -13.75 0.95
N ILE A 106 15.61 -13.46 0.20
CA ILE A 106 14.75 -14.51 -0.37
C ILE A 106 15.40 -15.26 -1.51
N VAL A 107 16.35 -14.64 -2.15
CA VAL A 107 16.75 -14.98 -3.50
C VAL A 107 17.47 -16.32 -3.60
N GLU A 108 18.14 -16.72 -2.58
CA GLU A 108 19.16 -17.78 -2.69
C GLU A 108 18.80 -19.11 -2.01
N ASN A 109 17.63 -19.24 -1.47
CA ASN A 109 17.27 -20.42 -0.71
C ASN A 109 16.73 -21.55 -1.57
N LYS A 110 17.62 -22.16 -2.28
CA LYS A 110 17.38 -23.48 -2.90
C LYS A 110 17.10 -24.49 -1.81
N GLY A 111 15.86 -24.86 -1.63
CA GLY A 111 15.45 -25.89 -0.70
C GLY A 111 14.62 -25.44 0.49
N GLN A 112 14.35 -24.17 0.62
CA GLN A 112 13.38 -23.73 1.62
C GLN A 112 11.94 -23.85 1.11
N PRO A 113 11.00 -24.18 1.99
CA PRO A 113 9.58 -24.14 1.66
C PRO A 113 9.19 -22.76 1.17
N GLN A 114 8.49 -22.73 0.09
CA GLN A 114 8.15 -21.49 -0.63
C GLN A 114 7.37 -20.47 0.20
N GLY A 115 6.76 -20.86 1.26
CA GLY A 115 5.94 -19.98 2.07
C GLY A 115 6.64 -19.32 3.26
N VAL A 116 7.89 -19.59 3.48
CA VAL A 116 8.56 -19.15 4.71
C VAL A 116 9.18 -17.76 4.59
N ALA A 117 9.68 -17.46 3.44
CA ALA A 117 10.46 -16.26 3.23
C ALA A 117 9.73 -14.94 3.55
N PRO A 118 8.49 -14.74 3.17
CA PRO A 118 7.86 -13.43 3.30
C PRO A 118 7.33 -13.10 4.69
N THR A 119 7.60 -13.90 5.69
CA THR A 119 6.88 -13.78 6.95
C THR A 119 7.36 -12.71 7.89
N SER A 120 8.64 -12.44 7.95
CA SER A 120 9.15 -11.49 8.93
C SER A 120 9.53 -10.16 8.31
N GLY A 121 8.65 -9.21 8.44
CA GLY A 121 8.91 -7.84 8.02
C GLY A 121 9.03 -7.59 6.52
N CYS A 122 8.86 -8.64 5.73
CA CYS A 122 8.88 -8.53 4.27
C CYS A 122 7.47 -8.41 3.67
N ALA A 123 6.47 -8.25 4.51
CA ALA A 123 5.12 -8.08 4.05
C ALA A 123 4.97 -6.71 3.38
N MET A 124 4.42 -6.72 2.22
CA MET A 124 3.91 -5.50 1.60
C MET A 124 2.70 -5.03 2.38
N VAL A 125 2.73 -3.82 2.78
CA VAL A 125 1.62 -3.16 3.45
C VAL A 125 0.75 -2.41 2.45
#